data_3d717c3569679db1feb1806ce62c3687
#
_entry.id   3d717c3569679db1feb1806ce62c3687
#
_cell.length_a   1.000
_cell.length_b   1.000
_cell.length_c   1.000
_cell.angle_alpha   90.00
_cell.angle_beta   90.00
_cell.angle_gamma   90.00
#
_symmetry.space_group_name_H-M   'P 1'
#
loop_
_entity.id
_entity.type
_entity.pdbx_description
1 polymer ?
#
loop_
_entity_poly.entity_id
_entity_poly.type
_entity_poly.pdbx_seq_one_letter_code
_entity_poly.pdbx_strand_id
1 'polypeptide(L)'
;MVRVRGWTCLDSGWLGQVACSPGTREHESLMVTNVSASNIHAALLLIGLQPGSPGNWKADGDKVVLIPATGPRVDVSVEWTDPAGDMRVDGVSRWISDISDRSLYPTDKWIFAGSVVLDEAEADRAGVRYLADRTGSLIGLVTFGDELLAAEEVLPDSSEVHSPEWVATTRAMPPVGTEVRIVLRPDSADQTASE
;
A
#
# COMPACT_ATOMS: atom_id res chain seq x y z
N MET A 1 2.31 -8.67 14.52
CA MET A 1 3.10 -7.58 13.90
C MET A 1 4.07 -8.17 12.89
N VAL A 2 4.10 -7.62 11.68
CA VAL A 2 5.03 -7.98 10.59
C VAL A 2 5.98 -6.81 10.34
N ARG A 3 7.27 -7.07 10.12
CA ARG A 3 8.26 -6.08 9.71
C ARG A 3 8.85 -6.47 8.37
N VAL A 4 8.79 -5.55 7.41
CA VAL A 4 9.28 -5.76 6.05
C VAL A 4 10.41 -4.77 5.79
N ARG A 5 11.59 -5.28 5.40
CA ARG A 5 12.72 -4.44 5.02
C ARG A 5 12.46 -3.79 3.66
N GLY A 6 12.73 -2.51 3.54
CA GLY A 6 12.58 -1.76 2.30
C GLY A 6 13.50 -0.55 2.24
N TRP A 7 13.32 0.26 1.22
CA TRP A 7 14.07 1.50 0.99
C TRP A 7 13.13 2.58 0.49
N THR A 8 13.39 3.82 0.85
CA THR A 8 12.71 4.96 0.22
C THR A 8 13.13 5.06 -1.23
N CYS A 9 12.19 5.27 -2.15
CA CYS A 9 12.45 5.38 -3.59
C CYS A 9 11.94 6.67 -4.22
N LEU A 10 11.00 7.36 -3.59
CA LEU A 10 10.46 8.63 -4.04
C LEU A 10 10.25 9.57 -2.85
N ASP A 11 10.69 10.82 -2.93
CA ASP A 11 10.51 11.87 -1.91
C ASP A 11 9.75 13.09 -2.43
N SER A 12 9.38 13.09 -3.70
CA SER A 12 8.63 14.17 -4.36
C SER A 12 7.86 13.63 -5.56
N GLY A 13 6.71 14.22 -5.87
CA GLY A 13 5.86 13.82 -6.99
C GLY A 13 4.57 13.14 -6.56
N TRP A 14 3.79 12.73 -7.54
CA TRP A 14 2.51 12.06 -7.37
C TRP A 14 2.69 10.65 -6.82
N LEU A 15 1.73 10.24 -5.98
CA LEU A 15 1.72 8.93 -5.35
C LEU A 15 0.50 8.12 -5.79
N GLY A 16 0.75 6.93 -6.30
CA GLY A 16 -0.24 5.87 -6.48
C GLY A 16 -0.15 4.82 -5.39
N GLN A 17 1.03 4.69 -4.77
CA GLN A 17 1.28 3.70 -3.72
C GLN A 17 2.16 4.21 -2.59
N VAL A 18 2.03 3.58 -1.43
CA VAL A 18 2.97 3.70 -0.31
C VAL A 18 4.19 2.81 -0.51
N ALA A 19 3.97 1.59 -0.99
CA ALA A 19 5.06 0.64 -1.23
C ALA A 19 4.77 -0.25 -2.43
N CYS A 20 5.82 -0.57 -3.21
CA CYS A 20 5.76 -1.46 -4.37
C CYS A 20 6.91 -2.47 -4.38
N SER A 21 6.86 -3.42 -5.33
CA SER A 21 7.98 -4.30 -5.67
C SER A 21 8.96 -3.63 -6.62
N PRO A 22 10.24 -4.06 -6.66
CA PRO A 22 11.24 -3.48 -7.55
C PRO A 22 10.92 -3.70 -9.03
N GLY A 23 11.23 -2.69 -9.85
CA GLY A 23 11.03 -2.73 -11.30
C GLY A 23 9.57 -2.56 -11.74
N THR A 24 8.71 -2.05 -10.85
CA THR A 24 7.28 -1.89 -11.12
C THR A 24 6.83 -0.42 -11.05
N ARG A 25 6.50 0.08 -9.86
CA ARG A 25 5.84 1.38 -9.64
C ARG A 25 6.64 2.35 -8.77
N GLU A 26 7.98 2.28 -8.76
CA GLU A 26 8.83 3.12 -7.91
C GLU A 26 8.67 4.62 -8.23
N HIS A 27 8.25 4.96 -9.44
CA HIS A 27 8.03 6.34 -9.88
C HIS A 27 6.78 7.00 -9.24
N GLU A 28 5.94 6.22 -8.58
CA GLU A 28 4.73 6.66 -7.90
C GLU A 28 4.59 6.04 -6.49
N SER A 29 5.68 5.53 -5.90
CA SER A 29 5.70 4.85 -4.61
C SER A 29 6.71 5.48 -3.66
N LEU A 30 6.36 5.63 -2.37
CA LEU A 30 7.29 6.14 -1.35
C LEU A 30 8.44 5.17 -1.08
N MET A 31 8.14 3.88 -1.10
CA MET A 31 9.07 2.82 -0.69
C MET A 31 9.04 1.64 -1.67
N VAL A 32 10.16 0.94 -1.72
CA VAL A 32 10.31 -0.32 -2.46
C VAL A 32 10.81 -1.42 -1.53
N THR A 33 10.34 -2.66 -1.72
CA THR A 33 10.83 -3.82 -0.97
C THR A 33 11.04 -5.03 -1.87
N ASN A 34 12.10 -5.80 -1.61
CA ASN A 34 12.39 -7.06 -2.30
C ASN A 34 11.59 -8.25 -1.73
N VAL A 35 10.77 -8.04 -0.71
CA VAL A 35 9.90 -9.08 -0.17
C VAL A 35 8.66 -9.17 -1.03
N SER A 36 8.36 -10.35 -1.59
CA SER A 36 7.17 -10.55 -2.43
C SER A 36 5.87 -10.30 -1.67
N ALA A 37 4.84 -9.84 -2.38
CA ALA A 37 3.52 -9.62 -1.82
C ALA A 37 2.95 -10.89 -1.18
N SER A 38 3.14 -12.04 -1.82
CA SER A 38 2.72 -13.36 -1.30
C SER A 38 3.37 -13.72 0.03
N ASN A 39 4.66 -13.38 0.24
CA ASN A 39 5.34 -13.60 1.51
C ASN A 39 4.82 -12.67 2.61
N ILE A 40 4.53 -11.40 2.28
CA ILE A 40 3.90 -10.46 3.23
C ILE A 40 2.49 -10.94 3.57
N HIS A 41 1.72 -11.40 2.59
CA HIS A 41 0.40 -12.00 2.78
C HIS A 41 0.47 -13.18 3.77
N ALA A 42 1.37 -14.14 3.52
CA ALA A 42 1.55 -15.28 4.41
C ALA A 42 1.93 -14.86 5.83
N ALA A 43 2.77 -13.84 6.00
CA ALA A 43 3.12 -13.31 7.32
C ALA A 43 1.92 -12.65 8.03
N LEU A 44 1.02 -11.98 7.31
CA LEU A 44 -0.21 -11.42 7.86
C LEU A 44 -1.20 -12.53 8.28
N LEU A 45 -1.31 -13.62 7.50
CA LEU A 45 -2.07 -14.81 7.91
C LEU A 45 -1.51 -15.44 9.20
N LEU A 46 -0.19 -15.57 9.30
CA LEU A 46 0.48 -16.15 10.48
C LEU A 46 0.24 -15.36 11.78
N ILE A 47 -0.01 -14.07 11.69
CA ILE A 47 -0.39 -13.25 12.87
C ILE A 47 -1.90 -13.18 13.10
N GLY A 48 -2.69 -14.02 12.40
CA GLY A 48 -4.12 -14.22 12.63
C GLY A 48 -5.05 -13.36 11.79
N LEU A 49 -4.55 -12.56 10.84
CA LEU A 49 -5.42 -11.80 9.94
C LEU A 49 -5.98 -12.69 8.83
N GLN A 50 -7.20 -12.40 8.40
CA GLN A 50 -7.85 -13.05 7.25
C GLN A 50 -8.07 -12.00 6.17
N PRO A 51 -7.61 -12.20 4.92
CA PRO A 51 -7.80 -11.22 3.86
C PRO A 51 -9.27 -11.11 3.44
N GLY A 52 -9.62 -9.95 2.92
CA GLY A 52 -10.88 -9.77 2.20
C GLY A 52 -10.69 -9.82 0.70
N SER A 53 -11.03 -8.72 0.02
CA SER A 53 -10.87 -8.57 -1.42
C SER A 53 -10.43 -7.14 -1.77
N PRO A 54 -9.62 -6.95 -2.84
CA PRO A 54 -9.27 -5.63 -3.34
C PRO A 54 -10.49 -4.79 -3.73
N GLY A 55 -10.36 -3.48 -3.58
CA GLY A 55 -11.29 -2.54 -4.16
C GLY A 55 -11.29 -2.59 -5.68
N ASN A 56 -12.29 -2.01 -6.29
CA ASN A 56 -12.38 -1.91 -7.74
C ASN A 56 -13.20 -0.68 -8.14
N TRP A 57 -13.07 -0.27 -9.40
CA TRP A 57 -13.92 0.74 -9.99
C TRP A 57 -14.25 0.37 -11.44
N LYS A 58 -15.38 0.84 -11.93
CA LYS A 58 -15.84 0.58 -13.30
C LYS A 58 -16.50 1.82 -13.86
N ALA A 59 -16.17 2.17 -15.10
CA ALA A 59 -16.97 3.13 -15.86
C ALA A 59 -18.23 2.44 -16.38
N ASP A 60 -19.40 3.05 -16.11
CA ASP A 60 -20.71 2.60 -16.60
C ASP A 60 -21.43 3.80 -17.23
N GLY A 61 -21.22 4.00 -18.53
CA GLY A 61 -21.62 5.19 -19.25
C GLY A 61 -20.96 6.45 -18.67
N ASP A 62 -21.78 7.42 -18.24
CA ASP A 62 -21.30 8.65 -17.61
C ASP A 62 -21.10 8.53 -16.08
N LYS A 63 -21.21 7.33 -15.53
CA LYS A 63 -21.06 7.07 -14.09
C LYS A 63 -19.83 6.24 -13.81
N VAL A 64 -19.25 6.48 -12.63
CA VAL A 64 -18.19 5.64 -12.05
C VAL A 64 -18.80 4.86 -10.90
N VAL A 65 -18.72 3.54 -10.97
CA VAL A 65 -19.13 2.63 -9.88
C VAL A 65 -17.90 2.29 -9.06
N LEU A 66 -17.91 2.65 -7.78
CA LEU A 66 -16.84 2.38 -6.83
C LEU A 66 -17.19 1.17 -5.99
N ILE A 67 -16.27 0.22 -5.87
CA ILE A 67 -16.42 -1.00 -5.07
C ILE A 67 -15.31 -0.97 -4.02
N PRO A 68 -15.62 -0.70 -2.72
CA PRO A 68 -14.62 -0.63 -1.67
C PRO A 68 -13.91 -1.97 -1.44
N ALA A 69 -12.64 -1.90 -1.02
CA ALA A 69 -11.91 -3.05 -0.52
C ALA A 69 -12.55 -3.58 0.77
N THR A 70 -12.42 -4.88 1.00
CA THR A 70 -12.87 -5.54 2.24
C THR A 70 -11.71 -6.24 2.93
N GLY A 71 -11.81 -6.42 4.24
CA GLY A 71 -10.80 -7.08 5.06
C GLY A 71 -10.54 -6.33 6.38
N PRO A 72 -9.70 -6.88 7.26
CA PRO A 72 -9.33 -6.24 8.50
C PRO A 72 -8.40 -5.04 8.24
N ARG A 73 -8.44 -4.08 9.17
CA ARG A 73 -7.54 -2.92 9.14
C ARG A 73 -6.15 -3.28 9.64
N VAL A 74 -5.16 -2.71 8.99
CA VAL A 74 -3.73 -2.86 9.32
C VAL A 74 -3.13 -1.47 9.46
N ASP A 75 -2.55 -1.18 10.63
CA ASP A 75 -1.76 0.02 10.84
C ASP A 75 -0.42 -0.11 10.13
N VAL A 76 -0.07 0.91 9.33
CA VAL A 76 1.18 1.00 8.57
C VAL A 76 2.04 2.11 9.15
N SER A 77 3.20 1.74 9.69
CA SER A 77 4.22 2.68 10.15
C SER A 77 5.59 2.33 9.59
N VAL A 78 6.52 3.27 9.68
CA VAL A 78 7.87 3.10 9.16
C VAL A 78 8.88 3.36 10.27
N GLU A 79 9.79 2.42 10.48
CA GLU A 79 10.95 2.55 11.36
C GLU A 79 12.19 2.84 10.50
N TRP A 80 12.99 3.83 10.88
CA TRP A 80 14.23 4.19 10.19
C TRP A 80 15.23 4.84 11.13
N THR A 81 16.49 4.91 10.74
CA THR A 81 17.55 5.55 11.54
C THR A 81 17.92 6.87 10.92
N ASP A 82 17.82 7.95 11.67
CA ASP A 82 18.19 9.28 11.20
C ASP A 82 19.72 9.47 11.11
N PRO A 83 20.21 10.57 10.49
CA PRO A 83 21.64 10.83 10.38
C PRO A 83 22.39 10.99 11.72
N ALA A 84 21.67 11.25 12.81
CA ALA A 84 22.25 11.32 14.16
C ALA A 84 22.41 9.91 14.79
N GLY A 85 21.85 8.88 14.16
CA GLY A 85 21.86 7.50 14.66
C GLY A 85 20.63 7.16 15.51
N ASP A 86 19.67 8.06 15.62
CA ASP A 86 18.47 7.83 16.40
C ASP A 86 17.42 7.05 15.62
N MET A 87 16.77 6.08 16.28
CA MET A 87 15.63 5.38 15.73
C MET A 87 14.41 6.30 15.67
N ARG A 88 13.83 6.43 14.50
CA ARG A 88 12.57 7.14 14.24
C ARG A 88 11.47 6.15 13.93
N VAL A 89 10.26 6.50 14.33
CA VAL A 89 9.04 5.76 13.98
C VAL A 89 8.00 6.78 13.58
N ASP A 90 7.57 6.70 12.33
CA ASP A 90 6.54 7.56 11.78
C ASP A 90 5.33 6.73 11.33
N GLY A 91 4.11 7.24 11.53
CA GLY A 91 2.96 6.81 10.75
C GLY A 91 3.19 7.23 9.28
N VAL A 92 2.89 6.35 8.36
CA VAL A 92 3.19 6.62 6.93
C VAL A 92 2.38 7.78 6.37
N SER A 93 1.22 8.10 6.95
CA SER A 93 0.39 9.26 6.62
C SER A 93 1.16 10.58 6.67
N ARG A 94 2.17 10.70 7.55
CA ARG A 94 3.02 11.90 7.67
C ARG A 94 3.88 12.16 6.43
N TRP A 95 4.09 11.14 5.60
CA TRP A 95 4.88 11.22 4.39
C TRP A 95 4.04 11.52 3.14
N ILE A 96 2.72 11.66 3.32
CA ILE A 96 1.74 11.84 2.26
C ILE A 96 0.94 13.11 2.53
N SER A 97 0.75 13.94 1.53
CA SER A 97 -0.11 15.13 1.65
C SER A 97 -0.96 15.33 0.41
N ASP A 98 -2.11 15.95 0.60
CA ASP A 98 -2.95 16.44 -0.49
C ASP A 98 -2.24 17.54 -1.27
N ILE A 99 -2.33 17.53 -2.59
CA ILE A 99 -1.70 18.54 -3.46
C ILE A 99 -2.37 19.91 -3.33
N SER A 100 -3.67 19.94 -3.06
CA SER A 100 -4.49 21.14 -3.11
C SER A 100 -4.35 22.01 -1.85
N ASP A 101 -4.40 21.40 -0.67
CA ASP A 101 -4.42 22.10 0.62
C ASP A 101 -3.27 21.75 1.56
N ARG A 102 -2.43 20.78 1.17
CA ARG A 102 -1.29 20.28 1.93
C ARG A 102 -1.66 19.60 3.25
N SER A 103 -2.91 19.22 3.44
CA SER A 103 -3.30 18.36 4.55
C SER A 103 -2.61 17.01 4.47
N LEU A 104 -2.31 16.41 5.61
CA LEU A 104 -1.72 15.08 5.65
C LEU A 104 -2.78 14.02 5.32
N TYR A 105 -2.33 12.89 4.80
CA TYR A 105 -3.19 11.72 4.60
C TYR A 105 -3.90 11.37 5.92
N PRO A 106 -5.22 11.11 5.90
CA PRO A 106 -6.04 11.14 7.12
C PRO A 106 -5.83 9.96 8.07
N THR A 107 -5.13 8.91 7.63
CA THR A 107 -5.01 7.68 8.41
C THR A 107 -3.70 6.94 8.15
N ASP A 108 -3.26 6.15 9.14
CA ASP A 108 -2.18 5.16 8.99
C ASP A 108 -2.74 3.74 8.79
N LYS A 109 -4.03 3.61 8.44
CA LYS A 109 -4.72 2.32 8.34
C LYS A 109 -5.02 1.98 6.88
N TRP A 110 -4.77 0.73 6.54
CA TRP A 110 -5.09 0.11 5.25
C TRP A 110 -5.90 -1.15 5.45
N ILE A 111 -6.62 -1.56 4.43
CA ILE A 111 -7.41 -2.78 4.41
C ILE A 111 -6.55 -3.94 3.92
N PHE A 112 -6.45 -5.03 4.68
CA PHE A 112 -5.82 -6.26 4.19
C PHE A 112 -6.74 -6.92 3.18
N ALA A 113 -6.65 -6.47 1.94
CA ALA A 113 -7.45 -6.93 0.81
C ALA A 113 -6.99 -8.30 0.30
N GLY A 114 -5.68 -8.57 0.36
CA GLY A 114 -5.10 -9.86 0.05
C GLY A 114 -4.84 -10.11 -1.43
N SER A 115 -4.99 -9.10 -2.29
CA SER A 115 -4.81 -9.21 -3.75
C SER A 115 -5.70 -10.29 -4.39
N VAL A 116 -5.35 -10.70 -5.61
CA VAL A 116 -6.10 -11.69 -6.41
C VAL A 116 -5.22 -12.90 -6.69
N VAL A 117 -5.77 -14.10 -6.51
CA VAL A 117 -5.15 -15.35 -6.97
C VAL A 117 -5.77 -15.70 -8.30
N LEU A 118 -4.98 -15.68 -9.37
CA LEU A 118 -5.40 -15.99 -10.73
C LEU A 118 -5.58 -17.49 -10.93
N ASP A 119 -6.42 -17.87 -11.88
CA ASP A 119 -6.54 -19.24 -12.32
C ASP A 119 -5.24 -19.74 -12.99
N GLU A 120 -5.06 -21.05 -13.07
CA GLU A 120 -3.86 -21.66 -13.65
C GLU A 120 -3.64 -21.24 -15.12
N ALA A 121 -4.73 -21.06 -15.87
CA ALA A 121 -4.70 -20.60 -17.25
C ALA A 121 -4.26 -19.12 -17.40
N GLU A 122 -4.37 -18.34 -16.35
CA GLU A 122 -4.00 -16.91 -16.29
C GLU A 122 -2.61 -16.68 -15.68
N ALA A 123 -1.96 -17.76 -15.19
CA ALA A 123 -0.60 -17.70 -14.69
C ALA A 123 0.35 -17.16 -15.77
N ASP A 124 1.37 -16.40 -15.34
CA ASP A 124 2.41 -15.95 -16.26
C ASP A 124 3.33 -17.12 -16.70
N ARG A 125 4.33 -16.80 -17.54
CA ARG A 125 5.30 -17.81 -18.02
C ARG A 125 6.14 -18.45 -16.90
N ALA A 126 6.26 -17.79 -15.75
CA ALA A 126 6.93 -18.29 -14.55
C ALA A 126 5.99 -19.07 -13.62
N GLY A 127 4.69 -19.16 -13.96
CA GLY A 127 3.67 -19.81 -13.15
C GLY A 127 3.18 -18.97 -11.95
N VAL A 128 3.47 -17.66 -11.93
CA VAL A 128 3.05 -16.77 -10.86
C VAL A 128 1.55 -16.48 -11.00
N ARG A 129 0.79 -16.83 -9.97
CA ARG A 129 -0.66 -16.68 -9.93
C ARG A 129 -1.12 -15.57 -8.98
N TYR A 130 -0.29 -15.16 -8.04
CA TYR A 130 -0.62 -14.07 -7.10
C TYR A 130 -0.41 -12.73 -7.81
N LEU A 131 -1.51 -11.98 -8.03
CA LEU A 131 -1.49 -10.84 -8.94
C LEU A 131 -0.55 -9.73 -8.44
N ALA A 132 -0.54 -9.43 -7.13
CA ALA A 132 0.37 -8.44 -6.56
C ALA A 132 1.87 -8.81 -6.70
N ASP A 133 2.23 -10.09 -6.82
CA ASP A 133 3.62 -10.49 -7.13
C ASP A 133 4.01 -10.15 -8.57
N ARG A 134 3.03 -10.07 -9.48
CA ARG A 134 3.24 -9.72 -10.89
C ARG A 134 3.24 -8.22 -11.13
N THR A 135 2.32 -7.51 -10.49
CA THR A 135 2.10 -6.07 -10.68
C THR A 135 2.95 -5.22 -9.74
N GLY A 136 3.38 -5.80 -8.61
CA GLY A 136 4.13 -5.12 -7.58
C GLY A 136 3.29 -4.25 -6.66
N SER A 137 1.95 -4.36 -6.69
CA SER A 137 1.04 -3.55 -5.88
C SER A 137 0.99 -4.04 -4.44
N LEU A 138 1.77 -3.43 -3.54
CA LEU A 138 1.85 -3.85 -2.15
C LEU A 138 0.91 -3.05 -1.25
N ILE A 139 1.06 -1.73 -1.19
CA ILE A 139 0.25 -0.85 -0.34
C ILE A 139 -0.24 0.30 -1.22
N GLY A 140 -1.49 0.23 -1.63
CA GLY A 140 -2.11 1.20 -2.55
C GLY A 140 -2.58 2.47 -1.87
N LEU A 141 -2.49 3.59 -2.57
CA LEU A 141 -3.18 4.85 -2.27
C LEU A 141 -4.33 5.07 -3.25
N VAL A 142 -4.12 4.71 -4.53
CA VAL A 142 -5.18 4.62 -5.53
C VAL A 142 -5.55 3.16 -5.75
N THR A 143 -6.70 2.92 -6.36
CA THR A 143 -7.30 1.58 -6.50
C THR A 143 -6.95 1.00 -7.87
N PHE A 144 -6.00 0.08 -7.90
CA PHE A 144 -5.61 -0.71 -9.08
C PHE A 144 -6.42 -2.02 -9.19
N GLY A 145 -7.02 -2.48 -8.08
CA GLY A 145 -7.80 -3.72 -8.03
C GLY A 145 -6.97 -4.98 -7.73
N ASP A 146 -5.71 -4.82 -7.35
CA ASP A 146 -4.78 -5.94 -7.16
C ASP A 146 -3.88 -5.78 -5.92
N GLU A 147 -4.11 -4.78 -5.08
CA GLU A 147 -3.29 -4.45 -3.94
C GLU A 147 -3.34 -5.55 -2.86
N LEU A 148 -2.21 -5.77 -2.21
CA LEU A 148 -2.15 -6.57 -0.98
C LEU A 148 -2.83 -5.83 0.19
N LEU A 149 -2.47 -4.56 0.38
CA LEU A 149 -3.11 -3.63 1.30
C LEU A 149 -3.70 -2.47 0.49
N ALA A 150 -5.00 -2.28 0.58
CA ALA A 150 -5.74 -1.25 -0.14
C ALA A 150 -6.09 -0.05 0.75
N ALA A 151 -6.13 1.15 0.19
CA ALA A 151 -6.74 2.29 0.86
C ALA A 151 -8.23 2.02 1.14
N GLU A 152 -8.77 2.65 2.19
CA GLU A 152 -10.18 2.51 2.52
C GLU A 152 -11.08 3.19 1.48
N GLU A 153 -10.62 4.34 0.98
CA GLU A 153 -11.28 5.07 -0.10
C GLU A 153 -10.91 4.51 -1.46
N VAL A 154 -11.89 4.40 -2.35
CA VAL A 154 -11.68 3.96 -3.74
C VAL A 154 -11.36 5.17 -4.59
N LEU A 155 -10.12 5.30 -4.99
CA LEU A 155 -9.64 6.34 -5.90
C LEU A 155 -9.22 5.68 -7.23
N PRO A 156 -9.97 5.91 -8.33
CA PRO A 156 -9.60 5.36 -9.63
C PRO A 156 -8.17 5.72 -10.06
N ASP A 157 -7.41 4.76 -10.58
CA ASP A 157 -6.04 4.93 -11.07
C ASP A 157 -5.96 5.60 -12.45
N SER A 158 -7.10 5.98 -13.02
CA SER A 158 -7.18 6.66 -14.32
C SER A 158 -7.33 8.18 -14.14
N SER A 159 -6.35 8.93 -14.64
CA SER A 159 -6.38 10.40 -14.64
C SER A 159 -7.51 11.03 -15.46
N GLU A 160 -8.17 10.25 -16.33
CA GLU A 160 -9.37 10.67 -17.06
C GLU A 160 -10.61 10.65 -16.16
N VAL A 161 -10.59 9.84 -15.11
CA VAL A 161 -11.71 9.62 -14.18
C VAL A 161 -11.51 10.40 -12.88
N HIS A 162 -10.29 10.40 -12.37
CA HIS A 162 -9.94 11.04 -11.11
C HIS A 162 -8.58 11.74 -11.21
N SER A 163 -8.52 13.00 -10.78
CA SER A 163 -7.24 13.73 -10.76
C SER A 163 -6.36 13.23 -9.61
N PRO A 164 -5.05 13.05 -9.82
CA PRO A 164 -4.15 12.69 -8.74
C PRO A 164 -4.22 13.68 -7.57
N GLU A 165 -4.36 13.18 -6.36
CA GLU A 165 -4.53 13.98 -5.14
C GLU A 165 -3.29 13.95 -4.27
N TRP A 166 -2.64 12.80 -4.14
CA TRP A 166 -1.60 12.57 -3.14
C TRP A 166 -0.20 12.81 -3.68
N VAL A 167 0.61 13.47 -2.87
CA VAL A 167 2.02 13.74 -3.17
C VAL A 167 2.91 13.42 -1.96
N ALA A 168 4.17 13.11 -2.23
CA ALA A 168 5.15 12.87 -1.19
C ALA A 168 5.49 14.16 -0.42
N THR A 169 5.58 14.05 0.91
CA THR A 169 5.93 15.15 1.82
C THR A 169 7.43 15.12 2.11
N THR A 170 8.23 15.68 1.19
CA THR A 170 9.70 15.65 1.19
C THR A 170 10.36 15.97 2.54
N ARG A 171 9.80 16.92 3.30
CA ARG A 171 10.40 17.38 4.57
C ARG A 171 10.21 16.40 5.72
N ALA A 172 9.25 15.49 5.63
CA ALA A 172 8.93 14.52 6.68
C ALA A 172 9.66 13.20 6.49
N MET A 173 10.20 12.96 5.29
CA MET A 173 10.78 11.68 4.89
C MET A 173 12.31 11.68 5.02
N PRO A 174 12.93 10.52 5.25
CA PRO A 174 14.35 10.36 5.05
C PRO A 174 14.70 10.45 3.55
N PRO A 175 15.96 10.75 3.19
CA PRO A 175 16.41 10.80 1.80
C PRO A 175 16.13 9.50 1.04
N VAL A 176 15.93 9.62 -0.28
CA VAL A 176 15.81 8.46 -1.19
C VAL A 176 17.01 7.53 -1.03
N GLY A 177 16.74 6.22 -1.01
CA GLY A 177 17.73 5.17 -0.78
C GLY A 177 17.98 4.85 0.70
N THR A 178 17.29 5.52 1.64
CA THR A 178 17.40 5.19 3.06
C THR A 178 16.72 3.84 3.33
N GLU A 179 17.43 2.95 4.04
CA GLU A 179 16.86 1.68 4.52
C GLU A 179 15.81 1.96 5.58
N VAL A 180 14.64 1.34 5.41
CA VAL A 180 13.49 1.45 6.31
C VAL A 180 12.94 0.06 6.66
N ARG A 181 12.15 0.00 7.73
CA ARG A 181 11.29 -1.15 8.03
C ARG A 181 9.85 -0.71 7.98
N ILE A 182 9.11 -1.23 7.02
CA ILE A 182 7.66 -1.10 6.95
C ILE A 182 7.08 -2.02 8.01
N VAL A 183 6.32 -1.47 8.94
CA VAL A 183 5.76 -2.20 10.09
C VAL A 183 4.26 -2.27 9.94
N LEU A 184 3.74 -3.50 9.87
CA LEU A 184 2.34 -3.81 9.71
C LEU A 184 1.81 -4.40 11.02
N ARG A 185 0.79 -3.77 11.62
CA ARG A 185 0.14 -4.22 12.84
C ARG A 185 -1.36 -4.36 12.61
N PRO A 186 -1.99 -5.44 13.11
CA PRO A 186 -3.44 -5.50 13.15
C PRO A 186 -3.99 -4.30 13.91
N ASP A 187 -5.07 -3.69 13.42
CA ASP A 187 -5.78 -2.66 14.20
C ASP A 187 -6.36 -3.29 15.47
N SER A 188 -6.13 -2.64 16.60
CA SER A 188 -6.64 -3.11 17.90
C SER A 188 -8.17 -3.14 17.98
N ALA A 189 -8.86 -2.33 17.18
CA ALA A 189 -10.31 -2.31 17.15
C ALA A 189 -10.93 -3.58 16.52
N ASP A 190 -10.23 -4.19 15.54
CA ASP A 190 -10.71 -5.39 14.86
C ASP A 190 -10.48 -6.68 15.68
N GLN A 191 -9.57 -6.65 16.67
CA GLN A 191 -9.29 -7.80 17.53
C GLN A 191 -10.39 -8.08 18.58
N THR A 192 -11.15 -7.06 18.97
CA THR A 192 -12.23 -7.19 19.98
C THR A 192 -13.56 -7.70 19.41
N ALA A 193 -13.70 -7.81 18.09
CA ALA A 193 -14.92 -8.27 17.43
C ALA A 193 -14.93 -9.80 17.18
N SER A 194 -13.86 -10.51 17.52
CA SER A 194 -13.69 -11.95 17.24
C SER A 194 -13.70 -12.83 18.50
N GLU A 195 -13.99 -12.26 19.68
CA GLU A 195 -14.32 -12.96 20.93
C GLU A 195 -15.84 -12.89 21.18
#